data_6f1a6c0d49f6de635552a1d4b6f55f32
#
_entry.id   6f1a6c0d49f6de635552a1d4b6f55f32
#
_cell.length_a   1.000
_cell.length_b   1.000
_cell.length_c   1.000
_cell.angle_alpha   90.00
_cell.angle_beta   90.00
_cell.angle_gamma   90.00
#
_symmetry.space_group_name_H-M   'P 1'
#
loop_
_entity.id
_entity.type
_entity.pdbx_description
1 polymer ?
#
loop_
_entity_poly.entity_id
_entity_poly.type
_entity_poly.pdbx_seq_one_letter_code
_entity_poly.pdbx_strand_id
1 'polypeptide(L)'
;AMRYDKADFYRNNGGLRQMRSLNYKLEQLLLKKRDANHFLDVIAPRYKGVYMVNPKTDQCRYIYVPPYFQDMLDRNKVSFIPSMREYYHALVRPEYYDRFETILDYHYIQEKLASEGMVTMTYEKLDDSWVELKITAYDQSTADTQELLWIFIDEKYGLPTT
;
A
#
# COMPACT_ATOMS: atom_id res chain seq x y z
N ALA A 1 23.46 -10.17 6.50
CA ALA A 1 24.42 -9.21 5.97
C ALA A 1 23.71 -8.17 5.09
N MET A 2 22.96 -8.62 4.09
CA MET A 2 22.23 -7.70 3.23
C MET A 2 21.21 -6.85 4.00
N ARG A 3 20.55 -7.49 4.96
CA ARG A 3 19.56 -6.79 5.79
C ARG A 3 20.22 -5.72 6.66
N TYR A 4 21.43 -5.98 7.15
CA TYR A 4 22.18 -5.02 7.94
C TYR A 4 22.59 -3.80 7.10
N ASP A 5 23.08 -4.04 5.89
CA ASP A 5 23.47 -2.96 4.99
C ASP A 5 22.27 -2.09 4.61
N LYS A 6 21.11 -2.71 4.40
CA LYS A 6 19.87 -1.98 4.17
C LYS A 6 19.51 -1.12 5.38
N ALA A 7 19.71 -1.62 6.58
CA ALA A 7 19.40 -0.88 7.79
C ALA A 7 20.23 0.40 7.88
N ASP A 8 21.51 0.33 7.53
CA ASP A 8 22.38 1.52 7.51
C ASP A 8 21.92 2.52 6.45
N PHE A 9 21.57 2.04 5.28
CA PHE A 9 21.05 2.88 4.21
C PHE A 9 19.77 3.59 4.63
N TYR A 10 18.82 2.87 5.20
CA TYR A 10 17.53 3.43 5.64
C TYR A 10 17.72 4.42 6.80
N ARG A 11 18.74 4.23 7.62
CA ARG A 11 19.05 5.14 8.71
C ARG A 11 19.39 6.53 8.19
N ASN A 12 20.03 6.59 7.04
CA ASN A 12 20.45 7.85 6.41
C ASN A 12 19.39 8.44 5.49
N ASN A 13 18.25 7.75 5.29
CA ASN A 13 17.18 8.19 4.42
C ASN A 13 15.84 7.93 5.09
N GLY A 14 15.15 8.98 5.54
CA GLY A 14 13.91 8.86 6.31
C GLY A 14 12.81 8.09 5.59
N GLY A 15 12.64 8.30 4.26
CA GLY A 15 11.63 7.59 3.50
C GLY A 15 11.91 6.10 3.42
N LEU A 16 13.17 5.74 3.21
CA LEU A 16 13.57 4.34 3.13
C LEU A 16 13.50 3.66 4.50
N ARG A 17 13.79 4.38 5.56
CA ARG A 17 13.63 3.86 6.92
C ARG A 17 12.17 3.52 7.21
N GLN A 18 11.26 4.40 6.82
CA GLN A 18 9.83 4.20 7.01
C GLN A 18 9.34 3.00 6.20
N MET A 19 9.79 2.87 4.96
CA MET A 19 9.52 1.71 4.12
C MET A 19 9.98 0.43 4.79
N ARG A 20 11.19 0.42 5.34
CA ARG A 20 11.74 -0.75 6.01
C ARG A 20 10.90 -1.16 7.22
N SER A 21 10.46 -0.19 8.02
CA SER A 21 9.61 -0.44 9.17
C SER A 21 8.29 -1.08 8.78
N LEU A 22 7.66 -0.57 7.73
CA LEU A 22 6.39 -1.12 7.24
C LEU A 22 6.56 -2.54 6.70
N ASN A 23 7.60 -2.78 5.90
CA ASN A 23 7.88 -4.12 5.36
C ASN A 23 8.14 -5.11 6.49
N TYR A 24 8.87 -4.72 7.50
CA TYR A 24 9.15 -5.58 8.65
C TYR A 24 7.87 -6.01 9.36
N LYS A 25 6.97 -5.05 9.62
CA LYS A 25 5.69 -5.34 10.28
C LYS A 25 4.84 -6.31 9.47
N LEU A 26 4.78 -6.10 8.16
CA LEU A 26 3.99 -6.95 7.28
C LEU A 26 4.60 -8.34 7.14
N GLU A 27 5.93 -8.43 7.11
CA GLU A 27 6.64 -9.69 7.13
C GLU A 27 6.28 -10.50 8.38
N GLN A 28 6.24 -9.86 9.56
CA GLN A 28 5.85 -10.52 10.79
C GLN A 28 4.42 -11.04 10.73
N LEU A 29 3.51 -10.30 10.12
CA LEU A 29 2.13 -10.75 9.92
C LEU A 29 2.05 -11.99 9.05
N LEU A 30 2.82 -12.00 7.96
CA LEU A 30 2.82 -13.15 7.04
C LEU A 30 3.42 -14.39 7.70
N LEU A 31 4.48 -14.23 8.47
CA LEU A 31 5.13 -15.33 9.17
C LEU A 31 4.23 -15.91 10.27
N LYS A 32 3.39 -15.09 10.86
CA LYS A 32 2.45 -15.50 11.92
C LYS A 32 1.02 -15.63 11.37
N LYS A 33 0.89 -16.22 10.21
CA LYS A 33 -0.40 -16.32 9.53
C LYS A 33 -1.49 -16.98 10.39
N ARG A 34 -1.10 -17.89 11.29
CA ARG A 34 -2.05 -18.54 12.21
C ARG A 34 -2.67 -17.55 13.19
N ASP A 35 -1.90 -16.51 13.55
CA ASP A 35 -2.35 -15.46 14.46
C ASP A 35 -2.80 -14.22 13.70
N ALA A 36 -2.81 -14.27 12.36
CA ALA A 36 -3.08 -13.10 11.53
C ALA A 36 -4.44 -12.47 11.83
N ASN A 37 -5.46 -13.28 12.07
CA ASN A 37 -6.80 -12.76 12.38
C ASN A 37 -6.78 -11.93 13.65
N HIS A 38 -6.16 -12.46 14.72
CA HIS A 38 -6.06 -11.74 15.99
C HIS A 38 -5.24 -10.47 15.84
N PHE A 39 -4.11 -10.56 15.14
CA PHE A 39 -3.23 -9.43 14.93
C PHE A 39 -3.93 -8.36 14.09
N LEU A 40 -4.64 -8.77 13.03
CA LEU A 40 -5.38 -7.85 12.18
C LEU A 40 -6.53 -7.18 12.94
N ASP A 41 -7.16 -7.87 13.88
CA ASP A 41 -8.19 -7.27 14.74
C ASP A 41 -7.65 -6.07 15.53
N VAL A 42 -6.39 -6.14 15.92
CA VAL A 42 -5.75 -5.06 16.68
C VAL A 42 -5.37 -3.90 15.78
N ILE A 43 -4.86 -4.16 14.57
CA ILE A 43 -4.35 -3.12 13.68
C ILE A 43 -5.32 -2.72 12.57
N ALA A 44 -6.35 -3.51 12.32
CA ALA A 44 -7.31 -3.25 11.23
C ALA A 44 -7.95 -1.86 11.29
N PRO A 45 -8.29 -1.31 12.48
CA PRO A 45 -8.81 0.05 12.51
C PRO A 45 -7.85 1.10 11.94
N ARG A 46 -6.54 0.83 12.03
CA ARG A 46 -5.53 1.73 11.52
C ARG A 46 -5.36 1.61 10.00
N TYR A 47 -5.46 0.39 9.49
CA TYR A 47 -5.23 0.11 8.07
C TYR A 47 -6.55 -0.10 7.36
N LYS A 48 -6.77 0.65 6.28
CA LYS A 48 -7.94 0.52 5.43
C LYS A 48 -7.75 -0.52 4.33
N GLY A 49 -6.52 -0.86 4.02
CA GLY A 49 -6.21 -1.90 3.05
C GLY A 49 -4.72 -2.05 2.89
N VAL A 50 -4.27 -3.28 2.62
CA VAL A 50 -2.86 -3.60 2.42
C VAL A 50 -2.75 -4.60 1.27
N TYR A 51 -2.13 -4.18 0.17
CA TYR A 51 -2.09 -4.94 -1.08
C TYR A 51 -0.68 -5.09 -1.61
N MET A 52 -0.40 -6.27 -2.17
CA MET A 52 0.81 -6.52 -2.95
C MET A 52 0.40 -6.62 -4.41
N VAL A 53 0.99 -5.79 -5.25
CA VAL A 53 0.58 -5.64 -6.64
C VAL A 53 1.76 -5.97 -7.56
N ASN A 54 1.51 -6.82 -8.55
CA ASN A 54 2.49 -7.13 -9.57
C ASN A 54 2.36 -6.13 -10.71
N PRO A 55 3.35 -5.25 -10.94
CA PRO A 55 3.23 -4.21 -11.96
C PRO A 55 3.25 -4.72 -13.40
N LYS A 56 3.69 -5.95 -13.64
CA LYS A 56 3.66 -6.53 -14.98
C LYS A 56 2.30 -7.10 -15.35
N THR A 57 1.62 -7.71 -14.38
CA THR A 57 0.35 -8.40 -14.63
C THR A 57 -0.85 -7.65 -14.11
N ASP A 58 -0.63 -6.63 -13.29
CA ASP A 58 -1.67 -5.91 -12.56
C ASP A 58 -2.43 -6.80 -11.57
N GLN A 59 -1.95 -8.00 -11.31
CA GLN A 59 -2.58 -8.88 -10.35
C GLN A 59 -2.24 -8.47 -8.93
N CYS A 60 -3.23 -8.59 -8.05
CA CYS A 60 -3.17 -8.12 -6.69
C CYS A 60 -3.45 -9.27 -5.74
N ARG A 61 -2.68 -9.34 -4.67
CA ARG A 61 -3.01 -10.15 -3.48
C ARG A 61 -3.02 -9.19 -2.30
N TYR A 62 -3.56 -9.63 -1.17
CA TYR A 62 -3.75 -8.71 -0.05
C TYR A 62 -3.47 -9.38 1.27
N ILE A 63 -3.09 -8.56 2.26
CA ILE A 63 -3.00 -8.97 3.66
C ILE A 63 -4.28 -8.58 4.37
N TYR A 64 -4.80 -7.39 4.08
CA TYR A 64 -6.09 -6.93 4.60
C TYR A 64 -6.85 -6.23 3.49
N VAL A 65 -8.12 -6.59 3.34
CA VAL A 65 -9.00 -5.97 2.34
C VAL A 65 -10.39 -5.78 2.96
N PRO A 66 -10.95 -4.56 2.88
CA PRO A 66 -12.32 -4.36 3.34
C PRO A 66 -13.31 -5.01 2.37
N PRO A 67 -14.50 -5.42 2.87
CA PRO A 67 -15.47 -6.14 2.04
C PRO A 67 -15.84 -5.43 0.74
N TYR A 68 -16.01 -4.12 0.76
CA TYR A 68 -16.40 -3.39 -0.46
C TYR A 68 -15.32 -3.48 -1.54
N PHE A 69 -14.03 -3.47 -1.15
CA PHE A 69 -12.96 -3.59 -2.12
C PHE A 69 -12.73 -5.03 -2.57
N GLN A 70 -12.97 -5.98 -1.68
CA GLN A 70 -13.00 -7.39 -2.05
C GLN A 70 -13.97 -7.63 -3.20
N ASP A 71 -15.16 -7.03 -3.11
CA ASP A 71 -16.15 -7.14 -4.18
C ASP A 71 -15.65 -6.54 -5.49
N MET A 72 -14.96 -5.41 -5.42
CA MET A 72 -14.37 -4.78 -6.61
C MET A 72 -13.29 -5.65 -7.24
N LEU A 73 -12.42 -6.24 -6.41
CA LEU A 73 -11.40 -7.16 -6.90
C LEU A 73 -12.02 -8.40 -7.54
N ASP A 74 -13.07 -8.94 -6.95
CA ASP A 74 -13.75 -10.11 -7.49
C ASP A 74 -14.36 -9.79 -8.85
N ARG A 75 -15.00 -8.65 -9.00
CA ARG A 75 -15.57 -8.24 -10.29
C ARG A 75 -14.50 -8.02 -11.37
N ASN A 76 -13.32 -7.60 -10.97
CA ASN A 76 -12.23 -7.28 -11.89
C ASN A 76 -11.17 -8.38 -11.97
N LYS A 77 -11.48 -9.58 -11.50
CA LYS A 77 -10.59 -10.74 -11.55
C LYS A 77 -9.23 -10.47 -10.93
N VAL A 78 -9.23 -9.85 -9.76
CA VAL A 78 -8.09 -9.40 -8.96
C VAL A 78 -7.14 -8.44 -9.69
N SER A 79 -7.59 -7.79 -10.76
CA SER A 79 -6.83 -6.73 -11.43
C SER A 79 -6.91 -5.44 -10.62
N PHE A 80 -5.75 -4.90 -10.28
CA PHE A 80 -5.67 -3.79 -9.33
C PHE A 80 -6.13 -2.46 -9.91
N ILE A 81 -5.66 -2.11 -11.11
CA ILE A 81 -5.99 -0.81 -11.72
C ILE A 81 -7.48 -0.63 -11.93
N PRO A 82 -8.22 -1.58 -12.55
CA PRO A 82 -9.67 -1.40 -12.69
C PRO A 82 -10.38 -1.32 -11.34
N SER A 83 -9.93 -2.10 -10.36
CA SER A 83 -10.52 -2.06 -9.01
C SER A 83 -10.29 -0.73 -8.33
N MET A 84 -9.09 -0.15 -8.46
CA MET A 84 -8.81 1.16 -7.91
C MET A 84 -9.60 2.27 -8.60
N ARG A 85 -9.82 2.15 -9.89
CA ARG A 85 -10.67 3.11 -10.60
C ARG A 85 -12.12 3.07 -10.10
N GLU A 86 -12.66 1.87 -9.89
CA GLU A 86 -13.97 1.75 -9.25
C GLU A 86 -13.95 2.40 -7.86
N TYR A 87 -12.91 2.13 -7.09
CA TYR A 87 -12.79 2.63 -5.73
C TYR A 87 -12.82 4.15 -5.70
N TYR A 88 -11.95 4.81 -6.44
CA TYR A 88 -11.89 6.26 -6.29
C TYR A 88 -13.11 6.96 -6.90
N HIS A 89 -13.67 6.43 -7.98
CA HIS A 89 -14.90 7.00 -8.55
C HIS A 89 -16.10 6.84 -7.61
N ALA A 90 -16.13 5.79 -6.80
CA ALA A 90 -17.23 5.55 -5.88
C ALA A 90 -17.09 6.29 -4.55
N LEU A 91 -15.86 6.44 -4.03
CA LEU A 91 -15.66 6.80 -2.62
C LEU A 91 -14.79 8.04 -2.39
N VAL A 92 -14.09 8.54 -3.40
CA VAL A 92 -13.10 9.60 -3.23
C VAL A 92 -13.61 10.90 -3.88
N ARG A 93 -13.24 12.04 -3.32
CA ARG A 93 -13.62 13.33 -3.90
C ARG A 93 -12.98 13.52 -5.26
N PRO A 94 -13.73 14.07 -6.24
CA PRO A 94 -13.26 14.19 -7.63
C PRO A 94 -11.95 14.98 -7.81
N GLU A 95 -11.66 15.89 -6.91
CA GLU A 95 -10.43 16.69 -6.99
C GLU A 95 -9.14 15.85 -6.88
N TYR A 96 -9.25 14.57 -6.45
CA TYR A 96 -8.11 13.66 -6.34
C TYR A 96 -8.00 12.68 -7.51
N TYR A 97 -8.94 12.70 -8.45
CA TYR A 97 -8.96 11.72 -9.54
C TYR A 97 -7.69 11.74 -10.38
N ASP A 98 -7.20 12.92 -10.73
CA ASP A 98 -5.99 13.04 -11.54
C ASP A 98 -4.77 12.46 -10.82
N ARG A 99 -4.68 12.66 -9.51
CA ARG A 99 -3.61 12.08 -8.70
C ARG A 99 -3.67 10.56 -8.69
N PHE A 100 -4.87 10.00 -8.59
CA PHE A 100 -5.04 8.55 -8.66
C PHE A 100 -4.59 8.01 -10.02
N GLU A 101 -4.97 8.66 -11.12
CA GLU A 101 -4.53 8.20 -12.44
C GLU A 101 -3.01 8.28 -12.57
N THR A 102 -2.38 9.28 -11.99
CA THR A 102 -0.92 9.38 -12.01
C THR A 102 -0.26 8.22 -11.29
N ILE A 103 -0.74 7.86 -10.09
CA ILE A 103 -0.15 6.75 -9.33
C ILE A 103 -0.56 5.38 -9.86
N LEU A 104 -1.55 5.28 -10.72
CA LEU A 104 -1.90 4.02 -11.37
C LEU A 104 -1.02 3.74 -12.60
N ASP A 105 -0.16 4.67 -12.97
CA ASP A 105 0.86 4.46 -13.99
C ASP A 105 2.07 3.79 -13.33
N TYR A 106 2.24 2.50 -13.57
CA TYR A 106 3.33 1.73 -12.94
C TYR A 106 4.72 2.25 -13.31
N HIS A 107 4.87 2.79 -14.51
CA HIS A 107 6.13 3.39 -14.91
C HIS A 107 6.47 4.60 -14.03
N TYR A 108 5.50 5.46 -13.81
CA TYR A 108 5.65 6.61 -12.92
C TYR A 108 6.06 6.17 -11.51
N ILE A 109 5.34 5.16 -10.97
CA ILE A 109 5.63 4.65 -9.64
C ILE A 109 7.04 4.09 -9.54
N GLN A 110 7.45 3.30 -10.52
CA GLN A 110 8.79 2.71 -10.51
C GLN A 110 9.89 3.76 -10.57
N GLU A 111 9.71 4.81 -11.34
CA GLU A 111 10.65 5.93 -11.39
C GLU A 111 10.72 6.66 -10.04
N LYS A 112 9.58 6.92 -9.44
CA LYS A 112 9.51 7.58 -8.13
C LYS A 112 10.14 6.73 -7.03
N LEU A 113 9.90 5.44 -7.04
CA LEU A 113 10.50 4.55 -6.05
C LEU A 113 12.03 4.50 -6.21
N ALA A 114 12.53 4.53 -7.44
CA ALA A 114 13.96 4.54 -7.69
C ALA A 114 14.62 5.81 -7.15
N SER A 115 13.95 6.95 -7.23
CA SER A 115 14.52 8.24 -6.81
C SER A 115 14.21 8.58 -5.35
N GLU A 116 13.04 8.24 -4.83
CA GLU A 116 12.57 8.68 -3.52
C GLU A 116 12.33 7.54 -2.52
N GLY A 117 12.24 6.29 -2.98
CA GLY A 117 12.04 5.12 -2.14
C GLY A 117 10.61 4.88 -1.70
N MET A 118 9.74 5.88 -1.79
CA MET A 118 8.35 5.78 -1.39
C MET A 118 7.53 6.83 -2.12
N VAL A 119 6.28 6.48 -2.43
CA VAL A 119 5.28 7.41 -2.94
C VAL A 119 4.20 7.55 -1.87
N THR A 120 3.83 8.77 -1.54
CA THR A 120 2.77 9.03 -0.57
C THR A 120 1.72 9.95 -1.17
N MET A 121 0.48 9.76 -0.73
CA MET A 121 -0.64 10.58 -1.16
C MET A 121 -1.67 10.61 -0.04
N THR A 122 -2.12 11.80 0.33
CA THR A 122 -3.22 11.96 1.28
C THR A 122 -4.43 12.46 0.52
N TYR A 123 -5.58 11.87 0.77
CA TYR A 123 -6.80 12.26 0.07
C TYR A 123 -8.01 12.18 0.98
N GLU A 124 -9.05 12.91 0.60
CA GLU A 124 -10.33 12.97 1.31
C GLU A 124 -11.38 12.16 0.57
N LYS A 125 -12.12 11.36 1.32
CA LYS A 125 -13.23 10.57 0.78
C LYS A 125 -14.52 11.38 0.82
N LEU A 126 -15.53 10.87 0.13
CA LEU A 126 -16.85 11.52 0.08
C LEU A 126 -17.53 11.59 1.45
N ASP A 127 -17.13 10.72 2.39
CA ASP A 127 -17.67 10.72 3.75
C ASP A 127 -16.88 11.64 4.70
N ASP A 128 -16.04 12.51 4.16
CA ASP A 128 -15.19 13.45 4.88
C ASP A 128 -14.06 12.81 5.69
N SER A 129 -13.84 11.53 5.54
CA SER A 129 -12.67 10.88 6.16
C SER A 129 -11.43 11.06 5.30
N TRP A 130 -10.27 11.06 5.95
CA TRP A 130 -8.98 11.21 5.28
C TRP A 130 -8.21 9.90 5.31
N VAL A 131 -7.50 9.63 4.23
CA VAL A 131 -6.68 8.44 4.09
C VAL A 131 -5.30 8.83 3.61
N GLU A 132 -4.27 8.22 4.17
CA GLU A 132 -2.92 8.28 3.62
C GLU A 132 -2.61 6.98 2.90
N LEU A 133 -2.17 7.12 1.67
CA LEU A 133 -1.70 5.99 0.87
C LEU A 133 -0.18 6.05 0.81
N LYS A 134 0.46 4.91 1.09
CA LYS A 134 1.90 4.74 0.94
C LYS A 134 2.17 3.60 -0.02
N ILE A 135 3.05 3.85 -0.98
CA ILE A 135 3.44 2.86 -1.98
C ILE A 135 4.94 2.67 -1.91
N THR A 136 5.39 1.44 -1.82
CA THR A 136 6.80 1.11 -1.74
C THR A 136 7.05 -0.22 -2.44
N ALA A 137 8.32 -0.55 -2.67
CA ALA A 137 8.69 -1.88 -3.14
C ALA A 137 8.48 -2.90 -2.02
N TYR A 138 7.95 -4.07 -2.36
CA TYR A 138 7.75 -5.12 -1.37
C TYR A 138 9.01 -5.98 -1.26
N ASP A 139 9.71 -5.88 -0.13
CA ASP A 139 11.00 -6.54 0.09
C ASP A 139 10.92 -8.08 0.08
N GLN A 140 9.74 -8.63 0.38
CA GLN A 140 9.54 -10.07 0.47
C GLN A 140 8.94 -10.66 -0.80
N SER A 141 9.03 -9.94 -1.90
CA SER A 141 8.51 -10.44 -3.17
C SER A 141 9.30 -11.67 -3.60
N THR A 142 8.58 -12.73 -3.98
CA THR A 142 9.16 -13.95 -4.54
C THR A 142 8.96 -14.04 -6.04
N ALA A 143 8.30 -13.06 -6.63
CA ALA A 143 8.07 -12.99 -8.06
C ALA A 143 9.34 -12.55 -8.79
N ASP A 144 9.46 -12.92 -10.08
CA ASP A 144 10.55 -12.43 -10.93
C ASP A 144 10.54 -10.91 -11.04
N THR A 145 9.36 -10.32 -10.90
CA THR A 145 9.17 -8.88 -10.91
C THR A 145 8.94 -8.41 -9.48
N GLN A 146 9.62 -7.32 -9.11
CA GLN A 146 9.44 -6.70 -7.81
C GLN A 146 7.98 -6.27 -7.63
N GLU A 147 7.30 -6.82 -6.64
CA GLU A 147 5.96 -6.42 -6.30
C GLU A 147 5.97 -5.05 -5.61
N LEU A 148 4.85 -4.35 -5.74
CA LEU A 148 4.63 -3.07 -5.06
C LEU A 148 3.71 -3.30 -3.87
N LEU A 149 4.02 -2.62 -2.78
CA LEU A 149 3.21 -2.68 -1.56
C LEU A 149 2.41 -1.39 -1.46
N TRP A 150 1.09 -1.51 -1.44
CA TRP A 150 0.16 -0.39 -1.31
C TRP A 150 -0.51 -0.48 0.05
N ILE A 151 -0.36 0.57 0.86
CA ILE A 151 -0.87 0.60 2.23
C ILE A 151 -1.78 1.82 2.38
N PHE A 152 -3.04 1.57 2.71
CA PHE A 152 -4.03 2.62 2.97
C PHE A 152 -4.23 2.73 4.46
N ILE A 153 -3.98 3.91 5.02
CA ILE A 153 -3.98 4.15 6.45
C ILE A 153 -5.05 5.20 6.78
N ASP A 154 -5.88 4.90 7.76
CA ASP A 154 -6.82 5.87 8.28
C ASP A 154 -6.06 6.96 9.02
N GLU A 155 -6.17 8.20 8.57
CA GLU A 155 -5.39 9.30 9.11
C GLU A 155 -5.62 9.52 10.59
N LYS A 156 -6.84 9.28 11.08
CA LYS A 156 -7.14 9.51 12.49
C LYS A 156 -6.39 8.57 13.45
N TYR A 157 -5.83 7.46 12.91
CA TYR A 157 -5.20 6.44 13.75
C TYR A 157 -3.68 6.43 13.74
N GLY A 158 -3.02 7.21 12.93
CA GLY A 158 -1.62 6.97 12.92
C GLY A 158 -0.72 7.92 12.21
N LEU A 159 -1.25 8.92 11.61
CA LEU A 159 -0.40 9.85 10.92
C LEU A 159 0.07 10.93 11.88
N PRO A 160 1.37 11.25 11.84
CA PRO A 160 1.83 12.45 12.51
C PRO A 160 1.09 13.63 11.88
N THR A 161 0.64 14.53 12.69
CA THR A 161 -0.09 15.70 12.25
C THR A 161 0.79 16.76 11.61
N THR A 162 2.05 16.47 11.50
CA THR A 162 3.03 17.38 10.91
C THR A 162 3.53 16.87 9.60
#